data_e1c16661f2c77acafec23f77a933a814
#
_entry.id   e1c16661f2c77acafec23f77a933a814
#
_cell.length_a   1.000
_cell.length_b   1.000
_cell.length_c   1.000
_cell.angle_alpha   90.00
_cell.angle_beta   90.00
_cell.angle_gamma   90.00
#
_symmetry.space_group_name_H-M   'P 1'
#
loop_
_entity.id
_entity.type
_entity.pdbx_description
1 polymer ?
#
loop_
_entity_poly.entity_id
_entity_poly.type
_entity_poly.pdbx_seq_one_letter_code
_entity_poly.pdbx_strand_id
1 'polypeptide(L)'
;MAKEPTPAAAKTPAASTAAAPAAKKKKKIHVDVNGKAFVKATFNNVIITLTDIYGNTIAWSSAGKNGFKGSRKNTPFAAQVSAEAAAKEAYDMGLRKVEVFVKGPGSGREAAIRSLQTAGLEVSVIRDITPIPHNGCRPPKRRRV
;
A
#
# COMPACT_ATOMS: atom_id res chain seq x y z
N MET A 1 -43.98 6.97 54.54
CA MET A 1 -44.92 7.16 53.43
C MET A 1 -44.08 7.29 52.17
N ALA A 2 -43.78 6.24 51.49
CA ALA A 2 -44.53 5.62 50.43
C ALA A 2 -44.76 6.56 49.23
N LYS A 3 -43.95 6.36 48.15
CA LYS A 3 -44.48 6.05 46.83
C LYS A 3 -43.37 5.91 45.77
N GLU A 4 -43.06 4.69 45.40
CA GLU A 4 -42.77 4.39 44.02
C GLU A 4 -44.01 4.67 43.14
N PRO A 5 -43.89 4.85 41.83
CA PRO A 5 -43.98 3.74 40.91
C PRO A 5 -43.16 3.87 39.61
N THR A 6 -42.53 2.83 39.20
CA THR A 6 -42.69 1.90 38.08
C THR A 6 -42.93 2.46 36.63
N PRO A 7 -42.67 1.64 35.62
CA PRO A 7 -41.73 1.84 34.51
C PRO A 7 -42.45 2.13 33.19
N ALA A 8 -41.77 2.70 32.24
CA ALA A 8 -42.28 2.81 30.88
C ALA A 8 -41.28 2.34 29.84
N ALA A 9 -41.59 1.19 29.34
CA ALA A 9 -41.61 0.79 27.95
C ALA A 9 -40.34 0.94 27.09
N ALA A 10 -39.75 -0.20 26.84
CA ALA A 10 -38.93 -0.54 25.70
C ALA A 10 -39.51 -0.03 24.39
N LYS A 11 -38.67 0.70 23.62
CA LYS A 11 -38.79 0.80 22.17
C LYS A 11 -37.48 0.37 21.55
N THR A 12 -37.43 -0.84 21.12
CA THR A 12 -36.49 -1.39 20.13
C THR A 12 -36.64 -0.64 18.82
N PRO A 13 -35.59 -0.05 18.26
CA PRO A 13 -35.61 0.28 16.83
C PRO A 13 -35.09 -0.93 16.04
N ALA A 14 -35.89 -1.30 15.08
CA ALA A 14 -35.72 -2.35 14.10
C ALA A 14 -34.33 -2.37 13.46
N ALA A 15 -33.77 -3.55 13.37
CA ALA A 15 -32.59 -3.87 12.56
C ALA A 15 -32.88 -3.54 11.09
N SER A 16 -32.24 -2.46 10.59
CA SER A 16 -32.08 -2.27 9.16
C SER A 16 -30.95 -3.18 8.69
N THR A 17 -31.32 -4.29 8.10
CA THR A 17 -30.46 -5.15 7.29
C THR A 17 -29.94 -4.36 6.10
N ALA A 18 -28.81 -3.65 6.28
CA ALA A 18 -28.05 -3.13 5.16
C ALA A 18 -27.42 -4.32 4.44
N ALA A 19 -27.97 -4.67 3.28
CA ALA A 19 -27.42 -5.65 2.37
C ALA A 19 -25.96 -5.27 2.06
N ALA A 20 -25.01 -6.13 2.43
CA ALA A 20 -23.62 -6.00 2.04
C ALA A 20 -23.52 -5.99 0.51
N PRO A 21 -22.78 -5.04 -0.10
CA PRO A 21 -22.61 -5.02 -1.54
C PRO A 21 -21.92 -6.31 -1.98
N ALA A 22 -22.56 -7.06 -2.87
CA ALA A 22 -22.06 -8.30 -3.43
C ALA A 22 -20.65 -8.09 -3.94
N ALA A 23 -19.69 -8.80 -3.36
CA ALA A 23 -18.29 -8.78 -3.76
C ALA A 23 -18.22 -9.19 -5.24
N LYS A 24 -17.92 -8.23 -6.11
CA LYS A 24 -17.65 -8.48 -7.54
C LYS A 24 -16.53 -9.51 -7.60
N LYS A 25 -16.81 -10.70 -8.12
CA LYS A 25 -15.81 -11.75 -8.35
C LYS A 25 -14.69 -11.15 -9.18
N LYS A 26 -13.53 -10.93 -8.58
CA LYS A 26 -12.33 -10.48 -9.27
C LYS A 26 -12.02 -11.52 -10.34
N LYS A 27 -11.95 -11.11 -11.62
CA LYS A 27 -11.49 -11.98 -12.70
C LYS A 27 -10.10 -12.47 -12.29
N LYS A 28 -9.88 -13.77 -12.26
CA LYS A 28 -8.56 -14.36 -12.02
C LYS A 28 -7.70 -14.00 -13.25
N ILE A 29 -6.88 -12.96 -13.09
CA ILE A 29 -5.86 -12.61 -14.08
C ILE A 29 -4.76 -13.64 -13.89
N HIS A 30 -4.42 -14.38 -14.93
CA HIS A 30 -3.26 -15.26 -14.92
C HIS A 30 -2.02 -14.38 -14.91
N VAL A 31 -1.24 -14.46 -13.86
CA VAL A 31 -0.03 -13.66 -13.66
C VAL A 31 1.18 -14.56 -13.84
N ASP A 32 2.18 -14.07 -14.56
CA ASP A 32 3.46 -14.77 -14.73
C ASP A 32 4.19 -14.87 -13.39
N VAL A 33 4.99 -15.92 -13.23
CA VAL A 33 5.82 -16.14 -12.04
C VAL A 33 6.82 -15.02 -11.81
N ASN A 34 7.31 -14.41 -12.89
CA ASN A 34 8.27 -13.31 -12.88
C ASN A 34 7.56 -11.97 -13.09
N GLY A 35 8.01 -10.93 -12.39
CA GLY A 35 7.46 -9.59 -12.55
C GLY A 35 8.41 -8.51 -12.07
N LYS A 36 7.90 -7.28 -12.00
CA LYS A 36 8.65 -6.09 -11.59
C LYS A 36 7.97 -5.44 -10.40
N ALA A 37 8.78 -4.95 -9.46
CA ALA A 37 8.32 -4.21 -8.30
C ALA A 37 8.84 -2.77 -8.38
N PHE A 38 7.94 -1.81 -8.49
CA PHE A 38 8.29 -0.39 -8.49
C PHE A 38 8.02 0.22 -7.13
N VAL A 39 9.09 0.67 -6.46
CA VAL A 39 9.04 1.34 -5.17
C VAL A 39 9.32 2.83 -5.36
N LYS A 40 8.31 3.66 -5.21
CA LYS A 40 8.46 5.11 -5.23
C LYS A 40 8.42 5.64 -3.79
N ALA A 41 9.59 5.99 -3.26
CA ALA A 41 9.75 6.54 -1.91
C ALA A 41 10.07 8.03 -1.99
N THR A 42 9.13 8.87 -1.59
CA THR A 42 9.29 10.32 -1.49
C THR A 42 9.39 10.73 -0.02
N PHE A 43 9.74 11.98 0.26
CA PHE A 43 9.73 12.50 1.64
C PHE A 43 8.34 12.52 2.31
N ASN A 44 7.26 12.42 1.55
CA ASN A 44 5.90 12.52 2.05
C ASN A 44 5.09 11.23 1.96
N ASN A 45 5.49 10.27 1.13
CA ASN A 45 4.72 9.05 0.91
C ASN A 45 5.58 7.93 0.30
N VAL A 46 5.15 6.69 0.48
CA VAL A 46 5.68 5.52 -0.21
C VAL A 46 4.56 4.86 -1.01
N ILE A 47 4.84 4.54 -2.27
CA ILE A 47 3.93 3.83 -3.18
C ILE A 47 4.69 2.63 -3.73
N ILE A 48 4.05 1.48 -3.68
CA ILE A 48 4.60 0.22 -4.17
C ILE A 48 3.63 -0.33 -5.21
N THR A 49 4.15 -0.67 -6.38
CA THR A 49 3.37 -1.22 -7.48
C THR A 49 4.06 -2.47 -7.98
N LEU A 50 3.34 -3.58 -8.00
CA LEU A 50 3.79 -4.85 -8.55
C LEU A 50 3.16 -5.05 -9.92
N THR A 51 3.99 -5.36 -10.89
CA THR A 51 3.59 -5.54 -12.28
C THR A 51 4.12 -6.86 -12.82
N ASP A 52 3.54 -7.34 -13.91
CA ASP A 52 4.14 -8.41 -14.68
C ASP A 52 5.33 -7.91 -15.53
N ILE A 53 5.91 -8.80 -16.34
CA ILE A 53 7.08 -8.48 -17.19
C ILE A 53 6.74 -7.37 -18.17
N TYR A 54 5.51 -7.32 -18.65
CA TYR A 54 5.02 -6.35 -19.65
C TYR A 54 4.67 -4.98 -19.06
N GLY A 55 4.62 -4.86 -17.73
CA GLY A 55 4.30 -3.61 -17.04
C GLY A 55 2.82 -3.46 -16.67
N ASN A 56 2.00 -4.48 -16.84
CA ASN A 56 0.62 -4.46 -16.38
C ASN A 56 0.58 -4.55 -14.85
N THR A 57 -0.17 -3.67 -14.21
CA THR A 57 -0.26 -3.64 -12.74
C THR A 57 -1.08 -4.81 -12.22
N ILE A 58 -0.46 -5.63 -11.37
CA ILE A 58 -1.06 -6.77 -10.68
C ILE A 58 -1.66 -6.31 -9.35
N ALA A 59 -0.81 -5.71 -8.51
CA ALA A 59 -1.17 -5.21 -7.19
C ALA A 59 -0.46 -3.91 -6.90
N TRP A 60 -1.09 -3.08 -6.07
CA TRP A 60 -0.45 -1.84 -5.61
C TRP A 60 -0.90 -1.50 -4.20
N SER A 61 -0.02 -0.87 -3.47
CA SER A 61 -0.33 -0.33 -2.15
C SER A 61 0.43 0.96 -1.90
N SER A 62 -0.06 1.74 -0.95
CA SER A 62 0.61 2.96 -0.50
C SER A 62 0.36 3.18 0.98
N ALA A 63 1.19 3.99 1.63
CA ALA A 63 0.97 4.33 3.03
C ALA A 63 -0.41 4.96 3.28
N GLY A 64 -0.92 5.75 2.33
CA GLY A 64 -2.26 6.34 2.43
C GLY A 64 -3.39 5.30 2.32
N LYS A 65 -3.26 4.29 1.47
CA LYS A 65 -4.22 3.17 1.33
C LYS A 65 -4.32 2.37 2.64
N ASN A 66 -3.22 2.24 3.37
CA ASN A 66 -3.14 1.50 4.63
C ASN A 66 -3.49 2.36 5.87
N GLY A 67 -4.12 3.52 5.69
CA GLY A 67 -4.64 4.34 6.78
C GLY A 67 -3.63 5.28 7.44
N PHE A 68 -2.38 5.35 6.98
CA PHE A 68 -1.42 6.33 7.48
C PHE A 68 -1.77 7.72 6.95
N LYS A 69 -1.68 8.74 7.83
CA LYS A 69 -2.00 10.14 7.51
C LYS A 69 -0.82 11.06 7.84
N GLY A 70 -0.75 12.20 7.15
CA GLY A 70 0.24 13.24 7.39
C GLY A 70 1.68 12.75 7.29
N SER A 71 2.54 13.11 8.24
CA SER A 71 3.96 12.76 8.29
C SER A 71 4.23 11.26 8.51
N ARG A 72 3.28 10.50 9.03
CA ARG A 72 3.43 9.06 9.24
C ARG A 72 3.57 8.26 7.95
N LYS A 73 3.18 8.81 6.80
CA LYS A 73 3.21 8.12 5.50
C LYS A 73 4.62 7.88 4.96
N ASN A 74 5.62 8.63 5.40
CA ASN A 74 7.00 8.48 4.93
C ASN A 74 7.87 7.63 5.86
N THR A 75 7.30 7.08 6.94
CA THR A 75 8.06 6.26 7.89
C THR A 75 8.44 4.90 7.30
N PRO A 76 9.58 4.30 7.70
CA PRO A 76 9.95 2.95 7.28
C PRO A 76 8.88 1.91 7.62
N PHE A 77 8.21 2.05 8.75
CA PHE A 77 7.11 1.17 9.15
C PHE A 77 5.92 1.23 8.19
N ALA A 78 5.52 2.44 7.76
CA ALA A 78 4.45 2.58 6.78
C ALA A 78 4.81 1.96 5.42
N ALA A 79 6.09 2.06 5.02
CA ALA A 79 6.62 1.41 3.84
C ALA A 79 6.56 -0.12 3.95
N GLN A 80 6.93 -0.66 5.11
CA GLN A 80 6.86 -2.09 5.41
C GLN A 80 5.43 -2.62 5.26
N VAL A 81 4.47 -2.05 5.97
CA VAL A 81 3.06 -2.46 5.90
C VAL A 81 2.52 -2.37 4.49
N SER A 82 2.91 -1.32 3.73
CA SER A 82 2.49 -1.14 2.35
C SER A 82 3.08 -2.21 1.42
N ALA A 83 4.35 -2.57 1.62
CA ALA A 83 5.00 -3.62 0.85
C ALA A 83 4.39 -5.00 1.12
N GLU A 84 4.16 -5.33 2.38
CA GLU A 84 3.52 -6.59 2.76
C GLU A 84 2.11 -6.72 2.19
N ALA A 85 1.31 -5.65 2.24
CA ALA A 85 -0.05 -5.66 1.70
C ALA A 85 -0.06 -5.90 0.19
N ALA A 86 0.81 -5.21 -0.57
CA ALA A 86 0.93 -5.40 -2.01
C ALA A 86 1.49 -6.79 -2.36
N ALA A 87 2.52 -7.24 -1.63
CA ALA A 87 3.16 -8.52 -1.87
C ALA A 87 2.23 -9.71 -1.62
N LYS A 88 1.45 -9.68 -0.55
CA LYS A 88 0.43 -10.71 -0.27
C LYS A 88 -0.59 -10.82 -1.41
N GLU A 89 -1.12 -9.68 -1.87
CA GLU A 89 -2.08 -9.65 -2.97
C GLU A 89 -1.48 -10.22 -4.26
N ALA A 90 -0.23 -9.88 -4.59
CA ALA A 90 0.45 -10.37 -5.78
C ALA A 90 0.86 -11.86 -5.67
N TYR A 91 1.28 -12.29 -4.48
CA TYR A 91 1.63 -13.68 -4.21
C TYR A 91 0.42 -14.60 -4.39
N ASP A 92 -0.76 -14.18 -3.93
CA ASP A 92 -2.03 -14.90 -4.12
C ASP A 92 -2.43 -15.00 -5.60
N MET A 93 -2.01 -14.03 -6.42
CA MET A 93 -2.23 -14.04 -7.88
C MET A 93 -1.21 -14.90 -8.65
N GLY A 94 -0.13 -15.37 -8.00
CA GLY A 94 0.86 -16.27 -8.59
C GLY A 94 2.26 -15.70 -8.79
N LEU A 95 2.51 -14.42 -8.52
CA LEU A 95 3.83 -13.80 -8.61
C LEU A 95 4.79 -14.40 -7.57
N ARG A 96 6.02 -14.72 -7.98
CA ARG A 96 7.03 -15.32 -7.09
C ARG A 96 8.38 -14.59 -7.14
N LYS A 97 8.83 -14.20 -8.33
CA LYS A 97 10.12 -13.53 -8.54
C LYS A 97 9.90 -12.11 -9.02
N VAL A 98 10.67 -11.16 -8.45
CA VAL A 98 10.54 -9.75 -8.80
C VAL A 98 11.90 -9.10 -9.00
N GLU A 99 11.99 -8.25 -10.03
CA GLU A 99 13.04 -7.25 -10.15
C GLU A 99 12.55 -5.96 -9.49
N VAL A 100 13.32 -5.43 -8.54
CA VAL A 100 12.93 -4.23 -7.78
C VAL A 100 13.55 -2.98 -8.41
N PHE A 101 12.69 -2.03 -8.76
CA PHE A 101 13.06 -0.71 -9.26
C PHE A 101 12.71 0.33 -8.20
N VAL A 102 13.73 0.97 -7.64
CA VAL A 102 13.56 1.97 -6.59
C VAL A 102 13.71 3.37 -7.15
N LYS A 103 12.85 4.29 -6.73
CA LYS A 103 12.88 5.70 -7.14
C LYS A 103 12.61 6.62 -5.95
N GLY A 104 13.48 7.60 -5.77
CA GLY A 104 13.30 8.68 -4.81
C GLY A 104 14.10 8.52 -3.50
N PRO A 105 14.28 9.60 -2.73
CA PRO A 105 15.16 9.68 -1.57
C PRO A 105 14.46 9.37 -0.22
N GLY A 106 13.23 8.86 -0.22
CA GLY A 106 12.45 8.63 1.00
C GLY A 106 13.07 7.57 1.93
N SER A 107 12.86 7.70 3.23
CA SER A 107 13.38 6.79 4.27
C SER A 107 12.79 5.37 4.22
N GLY A 108 11.68 5.17 3.51
CA GLY A 108 11.03 3.87 3.37
C GLY A 108 11.61 2.94 2.28
N ARG A 109 12.67 3.35 1.56
CA ARG A 109 13.27 2.58 0.45
C ARG A 109 13.66 1.17 0.86
N GLU A 110 14.57 1.07 1.83
CA GLU A 110 15.13 -0.19 2.29
C GLU A 110 14.09 -1.08 2.99
N ALA A 111 13.26 -0.47 3.83
CA ALA A 111 12.20 -1.18 4.54
C ALA A 111 11.21 -1.84 3.56
N ALA A 112 10.84 -1.16 2.48
CA ALA A 112 9.98 -1.72 1.44
C ALA A 112 10.60 -2.94 0.77
N ILE A 113 11.90 -2.88 0.39
CA ILE A 113 12.60 -3.99 -0.26
C ILE A 113 12.65 -5.21 0.64
N ARG A 114 13.06 -5.03 1.90
CA ARG A 114 13.12 -6.12 2.91
C ARG A 114 11.76 -6.77 3.11
N SER A 115 10.71 -5.96 3.15
CA SER A 115 9.34 -6.47 3.38
C SER A 115 8.81 -7.27 2.20
N LEU A 116 9.20 -6.96 0.95
CA LEU A 116 8.86 -7.79 -0.21
C LEU A 116 9.45 -9.19 -0.08
N GLN A 117 10.69 -9.31 0.40
CA GLN A 117 11.33 -10.60 0.67
C GLN A 117 10.65 -11.35 1.83
N THR A 118 10.37 -10.65 2.92
CA THR A 118 9.68 -11.24 4.09
C THR A 118 8.28 -11.75 3.74
N ALA A 119 7.61 -11.11 2.79
CA ALA A 119 6.29 -11.54 2.31
C ALA A 119 6.34 -12.76 1.36
N GLY A 120 7.53 -13.29 1.05
CA GLY A 120 7.73 -14.50 0.27
C GLY A 120 8.04 -14.28 -1.22
N LEU A 121 8.27 -13.04 -1.65
CA LEU A 121 8.73 -12.75 -3.02
C LEU A 121 10.25 -12.84 -3.09
N GLU A 122 10.76 -13.60 -4.07
CA GLU A 122 12.19 -13.69 -4.37
C GLU A 122 12.64 -12.44 -5.13
N VAL A 123 13.54 -11.66 -4.54
CA VAL A 123 14.12 -10.48 -5.19
C VAL A 123 15.36 -10.90 -5.97
N SER A 124 15.31 -10.82 -7.30
CA SER A 124 16.40 -11.21 -8.19
C SER A 124 17.41 -10.09 -8.41
N VAL A 125 16.93 -8.87 -8.64
CA VAL A 125 17.77 -7.69 -8.93
C VAL A 125 17.16 -6.46 -8.27
N ILE A 126 18.02 -5.56 -7.77
CA ILE A 126 17.62 -4.25 -7.25
C ILE A 126 18.29 -3.19 -8.12
N ARG A 127 17.49 -2.30 -8.69
CA ARG A 127 17.96 -1.18 -9.53
C ARG A 127 17.44 0.13 -9.00
N ASP A 128 18.31 1.11 -8.83
CA ASP A 128 17.92 2.49 -8.56
C ASP A 128 17.72 3.23 -9.88
N ILE A 129 16.50 3.73 -10.08
CA ILE A 129 16.10 4.51 -11.26
C ILE A 129 15.77 5.96 -10.90
N THR A 130 16.32 6.46 -9.81
CA THR A 130 16.12 7.86 -9.40
C THR A 130 16.69 8.79 -10.46
N PRO A 131 15.88 9.66 -11.09
CA PRO A 131 16.35 10.54 -12.15
C PRO A 131 17.26 11.62 -11.57
N ILE A 132 18.41 11.80 -12.21
CA ILE A 132 19.35 12.89 -11.94
C ILE A 132 19.24 13.90 -13.07
N PRO A 133 18.91 15.18 -12.80
CA PRO A 133 18.79 16.17 -13.86
C PRO A 133 20.16 16.49 -14.47
N HIS A 134 20.20 16.60 -15.79
CA HIS A 134 21.36 17.10 -16.55
C HIS A 134 21.28 18.64 -16.58
N ASN A 135 21.57 19.32 -15.48
CA ASN A 135 21.41 20.78 -15.32
C ASN A 135 19.99 21.32 -15.42
N GLY A 136 18.98 20.56 -15.44
CA GLY A 136 17.57 20.89 -15.53
C GLY A 136 17.07 22.28 -15.11
N CYS A 137 15.81 22.41 -14.80
CA CYS A 137 15.21 23.67 -14.34
C CYS A 137 15.73 24.10 -12.96
N ARG A 138 15.74 25.41 -12.73
CA ARG A 138 16.09 25.98 -11.41
C ARG A 138 15.19 25.35 -10.33
N PRO A 139 15.74 24.78 -9.24
CA PRO A 139 14.95 24.21 -8.15
C PRO A 139 14.07 25.27 -7.48
N PRO A 140 12.92 24.88 -6.94
CA PRO A 140 12.04 25.80 -6.22
C PRO A 140 12.73 26.36 -4.99
N LYS A 141 12.23 27.50 -4.51
CA LYS A 141 12.72 28.14 -3.29
C LYS A 141 12.63 27.19 -2.10
N ARG A 142 13.63 27.21 -1.23
CA ARG A 142 13.63 26.40 0.00
C ARG A 142 12.39 26.69 0.84
N ARG A 143 11.72 25.63 1.28
CA ARG A 143 10.53 25.72 2.14
C ARG A 143 10.91 26.43 3.44
N ARG A 144 10.16 27.44 3.84
CA ARG A 144 10.24 28.07 5.16
C ARG A 144 9.54 27.13 6.16
N VAL A 145 10.23 26.81 7.24
CA VAL A 145 9.71 26.00 8.36
C VAL A 145 9.55 26.96 9.52
#